data_da151f86925d500229ea94823143a72b
#
_entry.id   da151f86925d500229ea94823143a72b
#
_cell.length_a   1.000
_cell.length_b   1.000
_cell.length_c   1.000
_cell.angle_alpha   90.00
_cell.angle_beta   90.00
_cell.angle_gamma   90.00
#
_symmetry.space_group_name_H-M   'P 1'
#
loop_
_entity.id
_entity.type
_entity.pdbx_description
1 polymer ?
#
loop_
_entity_poly.entity_id
_entity_poly.type
_entity_poly.pdbx_seq_one_letter_code
_entity_poly.pdbx_strand_id
1 'polypeptide(L)'
;MHSRFSVTATPISRRLALSLCLMLPALILAGCHSAPKVFAPNPKVPVGAKSSGGLHATLTTDKGSIEIEFYAADSPKAVENFRLLAEHGYYNGLIFHRIIKGFMIQGGDPSGDGTGGESAWGGTFDDDIKRGSQLYKTGYVRGIIAMANSGPDTNGSQFFIMHQDYALPPNYVIFAKVIRGLDVVDALASVPTQQGPDGEESKPVTPPILKSVTIAP
;
A
#
# COMPACT_ATOMS: atom_id res chain seq x y z
N MET A 1 -71.23 11.96 -33.19
CA MET A 1 -72.04 10.74 -32.97
C MET A 1 -71.67 10.24 -31.57
N HIS A 2 -72.69 10.37 -30.67
CA HIS A 2 -72.59 10.03 -29.23
C HIS A 2 -72.70 8.53 -29.05
N SER A 3 -71.98 7.95 -28.12
CA SER A 3 -72.44 6.81 -27.33
C SER A 3 -71.76 6.77 -25.99
N ARG A 4 -72.54 7.04 -24.94
CA ARG A 4 -72.32 6.79 -23.54
C ARG A 4 -72.62 5.33 -23.26
N PHE A 5 -71.80 4.62 -22.44
CA PHE A 5 -72.29 3.47 -21.71
C PHE A 5 -71.89 3.54 -20.25
N SER A 6 -72.89 3.15 -19.49
CA SER A 6 -73.14 3.38 -18.09
C SER A 6 -72.37 2.40 -17.17
N VAL A 7 -72.06 2.88 -15.99
CA VAL A 7 -71.50 2.16 -14.86
C VAL A 7 -72.63 1.41 -14.16
N THR A 8 -72.45 0.12 -13.85
CA THR A 8 -73.23 -0.60 -12.85
C THR A 8 -72.30 -1.19 -11.80
N ALA A 9 -72.46 -0.71 -10.57
CA ALA A 9 -71.82 -1.23 -9.36
C ALA A 9 -72.61 -2.42 -8.80
N THR A 10 -71.95 -3.45 -8.34
CA THR A 10 -72.53 -4.53 -7.55
C THR A 10 -71.72 -4.75 -6.27
N PRO A 11 -72.35 -5.17 -5.18
CA PRO A 11 -71.85 -4.96 -3.81
C PRO A 11 -70.98 -6.08 -3.24
N ILE A 12 -70.24 -5.69 -2.27
CA ILE A 12 -69.28 -6.37 -1.43
C ILE A 12 -69.89 -7.55 -0.63
N SER A 13 -69.30 -8.72 -0.74
CA SER A 13 -69.51 -9.83 0.21
C SER A 13 -68.28 -9.99 1.08
N ARG A 14 -68.42 -9.69 2.37
CA ARG A 14 -67.42 -9.96 3.38
C ARG A 14 -67.35 -11.47 3.63
N ARG A 15 -66.21 -12.10 3.33
CA ARG A 15 -65.83 -13.38 3.91
C ARG A 15 -64.53 -13.20 4.67
N LEU A 16 -64.66 -13.39 6.00
CA LEU A 16 -63.60 -13.53 6.97
C LEU A 16 -62.82 -14.80 6.62
N ALA A 17 -61.56 -14.69 6.19
CA ALA A 17 -60.65 -15.82 6.10
C ALA A 17 -59.57 -15.61 7.15
N LEU A 18 -59.63 -16.45 8.20
CA LEU A 18 -58.55 -16.63 9.17
C LEU A 18 -57.33 -17.18 8.40
N SER A 19 -56.30 -16.37 8.22
CA SER A 19 -55.03 -16.81 7.64
C SER A 19 -54.07 -17.12 8.77
N LEU A 20 -53.83 -18.40 8.95
CA LEU A 20 -52.86 -19.01 9.89
C LEU A 20 -51.45 -18.57 9.44
N CYS A 21 -50.85 -17.67 10.19
CA CYS A 21 -49.49 -17.17 9.93
C CYS A 21 -48.48 -18.24 10.40
N LEU A 22 -48.01 -19.06 9.45
CA LEU A 22 -46.84 -19.93 9.70
C LEU A 22 -45.60 -19.04 9.80
N MET A 23 -45.09 -18.86 11.00
CA MET A 23 -43.78 -18.29 11.26
C MET A 23 -42.68 -19.25 10.78
N LEU A 24 -42.11 -19.03 9.61
CA LEU A 24 -40.80 -19.57 9.26
C LEU A 24 -39.71 -18.80 10.04
N PRO A 25 -38.82 -19.53 10.73
CA PRO A 25 -37.65 -18.84 11.29
C PRO A 25 -36.76 -18.39 10.15
N ALA A 26 -36.59 -17.06 10.01
CA ALA A 26 -35.59 -16.48 9.16
C ALA A 26 -34.19 -16.91 9.68
N LEU A 27 -33.56 -17.79 8.92
CA LEU A 27 -32.15 -18.16 9.12
C LEU A 27 -31.32 -16.94 8.80
N ILE A 28 -30.95 -16.16 9.82
CA ILE A 28 -30.02 -15.04 9.68
C ILE A 28 -28.64 -15.69 9.38
N LEU A 29 -28.29 -15.76 8.11
CA LEU A 29 -26.91 -15.96 7.68
C LEU A 29 -26.12 -14.74 8.17
N ALA A 30 -25.52 -14.86 9.35
CA ALA A 30 -24.50 -13.94 9.82
C ALA A 30 -23.32 -14.02 8.86
N GLY A 31 -23.37 -13.26 7.78
CA GLY A 31 -22.22 -13.00 6.93
C GLY A 31 -21.14 -12.35 7.82
N CYS A 32 -20.05 -13.08 8.04
CA CYS A 32 -18.86 -12.50 8.63
C CYS A 32 -18.36 -11.37 7.71
N HIS A 33 -18.95 -10.19 7.86
CA HIS A 33 -18.31 -8.95 7.40
C HIS A 33 -17.12 -8.76 8.34
N SER A 34 -15.92 -9.14 7.90
CA SER A 34 -14.71 -8.69 8.55
C SER A 34 -14.75 -7.17 8.55
N ALA A 35 -14.87 -6.58 9.74
CA ALA A 35 -14.78 -5.15 9.92
C ALA A 35 -13.51 -4.63 9.22
N PRO A 36 -13.56 -3.47 8.55
CA PRO A 36 -12.36 -2.88 7.96
C PRO A 36 -11.30 -2.80 9.06
N LYS A 37 -10.10 -3.33 8.78
CA LYS A 37 -8.96 -3.20 9.70
C LYS A 37 -8.70 -1.72 9.85
N VAL A 38 -9.11 -1.14 10.96
CA VAL A 38 -8.68 0.21 11.37
C VAL A 38 -7.20 0.05 11.70
N PHE A 39 -6.33 0.47 10.80
CA PHE A 39 -4.91 0.57 11.11
C PHE A 39 -4.76 1.56 12.27
N ALA A 40 -4.09 1.14 13.34
CA ALA A 40 -3.72 2.05 14.41
C ALA A 40 -2.90 3.20 13.79
N PRO A 41 -3.08 4.45 14.27
CA PRO A 41 -2.28 5.55 13.74
C PRO A 41 -0.80 5.23 13.89
N ASN A 42 -0.04 5.40 12.82
CA ASN A 42 1.38 5.09 12.83
C ASN A 42 2.10 5.93 13.88
N PRO A 43 3.07 5.34 14.61
CA PRO A 43 3.84 6.07 15.61
C PRO A 43 4.53 7.28 14.97
N LYS A 44 4.40 8.44 15.61
CA LYS A 44 5.12 9.65 15.18
C LYS A 44 6.55 9.58 15.65
N VAL A 45 7.47 9.95 14.77
CA VAL A 45 8.88 10.13 15.13
C VAL A 45 9.01 11.38 16.01
N PRO A 46 9.67 11.32 17.17
CA PRO A 46 9.89 12.49 18.02
C PRO A 46 10.72 13.56 17.31
N VAL A 47 10.38 14.83 17.55
CA VAL A 47 11.15 15.96 17.00
C VAL A 47 12.61 15.88 17.49
N GLY A 48 13.57 15.94 16.56
CA GLY A 48 15.00 15.87 16.88
C GLY A 48 15.54 14.45 17.11
N ALA A 49 14.74 13.40 16.87
CA ALA A 49 15.24 12.02 16.90
C ALA A 49 16.38 11.84 15.88
N LYS A 50 17.35 11.01 16.24
CA LYS A 50 18.43 10.56 15.34
C LYS A 50 18.34 9.04 15.22
N SER A 51 18.63 8.52 14.02
CA SER A 51 18.67 7.07 13.82
C SER A 51 19.93 6.44 14.44
N SER A 52 19.90 5.11 14.61
CA SER A 52 21.04 4.32 15.09
C SER A 52 22.26 4.38 14.16
N GLY A 53 22.09 4.84 12.93
CA GLY A 53 23.17 4.92 11.93
C GLY A 53 23.52 3.58 11.27
N GLY A 54 22.71 2.52 11.46
CA GLY A 54 22.95 1.21 10.85
C GLY A 54 23.01 1.25 9.32
N LEU A 55 23.83 0.37 8.72
CA LEU A 55 24.02 0.32 7.25
C LEU A 55 23.07 -0.64 6.55
N HIS A 56 22.38 -1.50 7.28
CA HIS A 56 21.51 -2.53 6.76
C HIS A 56 20.12 -2.46 7.42
N ALA A 57 19.13 -3.04 6.76
CA ALA A 57 17.85 -3.31 7.38
C ALA A 57 17.29 -4.65 6.91
N THR A 58 16.42 -5.24 7.74
CA THR A 58 15.63 -6.41 7.40
C THR A 58 14.15 -6.02 7.34
N LEU A 59 13.56 -6.15 6.17
CA LEU A 59 12.11 -6.03 5.94
C LEU A 59 11.50 -7.41 6.11
N THR A 60 10.76 -7.64 7.19
CA THR A 60 10.03 -8.89 7.42
C THR A 60 8.63 -8.80 6.84
N THR A 61 8.31 -9.64 5.87
CA THR A 61 7.00 -9.68 5.21
C THR A 61 6.24 -10.96 5.53
N ASP A 62 5.00 -11.07 5.07
CA ASP A 62 4.23 -12.32 5.11
C ASP A 62 4.73 -13.37 4.08
N LYS A 63 5.61 -12.98 3.14
CA LYS A 63 6.23 -13.85 2.13
C LYS A 63 7.67 -14.25 2.47
N GLY A 64 8.27 -13.63 3.49
CA GLY A 64 9.67 -13.86 3.87
C GLY A 64 10.38 -12.57 4.24
N SER A 65 11.70 -12.65 4.39
CA SER A 65 12.54 -11.51 4.78
C SER A 65 13.38 -11.02 3.60
N ILE A 66 13.54 -9.70 3.51
CA ILE A 66 14.36 -9.02 2.53
C ILE A 66 15.43 -8.24 3.30
N GLU A 67 16.70 -8.52 3.05
CA GLU A 67 17.81 -7.74 3.63
C GLU A 67 18.27 -6.69 2.62
N ILE A 68 18.44 -5.47 3.09
CA ILE A 68 18.84 -4.32 2.30
C ILE A 68 20.09 -3.65 2.83
N GLU A 69 20.88 -3.05 1.95
CA GLU A 69 22.02 -2.20 2.25
C GLU A 69 21.72 -0.77 1.82
N PHE A 70 22.00 0.20 2.69
CA PHE A 70 21.72 1.61 2.44
C PHE A 70 22.85 2.31 1.70
N TYR A 71 22.50 3.21 0.80
CA TYR A 71 23.40 4.14 0.12
C TYR A 71 23.54 5.46 0.91
N ALA A 72 23.99 5.37 2.18
CA ALA A 72 24.04 6.51 3.09
C ALA A 72 24.95 7.66 2.62
N ALA A 73 25.99 7.38 1.83
CA ALA A 73 26.88 8.40 1.26
C ALA A 73 26.25 9.13 0.05
N ASP A 74 25.41 8.43 -0.70
CA ASP A 74 24.75 8.99 -1.89
C ASP A 74 23.45 9.72 -1.55
N SER A 75 22.64 9.17 -0.64
CA SER A 75 21.31 9.65 -0.30
C SER A 75 21.09 9.72 1.23
N PRO A 76 21.89 10.53 1.94
CA PRO A 76 21.88 10.54 3.41
C PRO A 76 20.52 10.91 4.01
N LYS A 77 19.78 11.84 3.38
CA LYS A 77 18.49 12.32 3.88
C LYS A 77 17.41 11.25 3.76
N ALA A 78 17.33 10.57 2.62
CA ALA A 78 16.38 9.49 2.42
C ALA A 78 16.67 8.27 3.31
N VAL A 79 17.95 7.94 3.50
CA VAL A 79 18.39 6.88 4.41
C VAL A 79 18.03 7.20 5.85
N GLU A 80 18.30 8.43 6.32
CA GLU A 80 17.95 8.87 7.67
C GLU A 80 16.44 8.84 7.90
N ASN A 81 15.66 9.35 6.92
CA ASN A 81 14.21 9.28 6.95
C ASN A 81 13.71 7.85 7.13
N PHE A 82 14.17 6.93 6.29
CA PHE A 82 13.75 5.54 6.34
C PHE A 82 14.12 4.87 7.66
N ARG A 83 15.35 5.10 8.17
CA ARG A 83 15.81 4.57 9.47
C ARG A 83 14.94 5.05 10.62
N LEU A 84 14.73 6.36 10.73
CA LEU A 84 13.90 6.96 11.77
C LEU A 84 12.47 6.39 11.77
N LEU A 85 11.84 6.31 10.59
CA LEU A 85 10.52 5.72 10.45
C LEU A 85 10.51 4.24 10.88
N ALA A 86 11.52 3.46 10.47
CA ALA A 86 11.64 2.04 10.80
C ALA A 86 11.84 1.82 12.30
N GLU A 87 12.78 2.54 12.93
CA GLU A 87 13.10 2.44 14.36
C GLU A 87 11.92 2.79 15.25
N HIS A 88 11.04 3.67 14.80
CA HIS A 88 9.79 4.03 15.50
C HIS A 88 8.61 3.14 15.11
N GLY A 89 8.83 2.06 14.33
CA GLY A 89 7.80 1.10 13.97
C GLY A 89 6.77 1.61 12.98
N TYR A 90 7.04 2.73 12.29
CA TYR A 90 6.12 3.34 11.33
C TYR A 90 5.66 2.37 10.24
N TYR A 91 6.56 1.53 9.76
CA TYR A 91 6.28 0.57 8.69
C TYR A 91 5.57 -0.71 9.14
N ASN A 92 5.43 -0.93 10.44
CA ASN A 92 4.91 -2.18 10.98
C ASN A 92 3.44 -2.39 10.63
N GLY A 93 3.15 -3.48 9.93
CA GLY A 93 1.80 -3.83 9.52
C GLY A 93 1.30 -3.12 8.26
N LEU A 94 2.09 -2.25 7.64
CA LEU A 94 1.73 -1.63 6.37
C LEU A 94 1.69 -2.66 5.25
N ILE A 95 0.97 -2.32 4.18
CA ILE A 95 0.81 -3.19 3.02
C ILE A 95 1.64 -2.70 1.83
N PHE A 96 1.96 -3.62 0.94
CA PHE A 96 2.34 -3.27 -0.43
C PHE A 96 1.05 -3.04 -1.21
N HIS A 97 0.69 -1.78 -1.38
CA HIS A 97 -0.60 -1.37 -1.96
C HIS A 97 -0.61 -1.34 -3.49
N ARG A 98 0.56 -1.24 -4.12
CA ARG A 98 0.73 -1.22 -5.58
C ARG A 98 1.84 -2.17 -6.01
N ILE A 99 1.51 -3.11 -6.89
CA ILE A 99 2.42 -4.13 -7.39
C ILE A 99 2.24 -4.27 -8.89
N ILE A 100 3.32 -4.08 -9.66
CA ILE A 100 3.34 -4.34 -11.09
C ILE A 100 4.45 -5.34 -11.38
N LYS A 101 4.05 -6.57 -11.72
CA LYS A 101 4.98 -7.64 -12.08
C LYS A 101 5.82 -7.25 -13.30
N GLY A 102 7.13 -7.42 -13.20
CA GLY A 102 8.06 -6.97 -14.25
C GLY A 102 8.52 -5.53 -14.07
N PHE A 103 8.00 -4.80 -13.07
CA PHE A 103 8.40 -3.44 -12.78
C PHE A 103 8.81 -3.26 -11.31
N MET A 104 7.87 -3.07 -10.38
CA MET A 104 8.17 -2.77 -8.97
C MET A 104 7.06 -3.21 -8.02
N ILE A 105 7.38 -3.23 -6.73
CA ILE A 105 6.44 -3.35 -5.60
C ILE A 105 6.56 -2.10 -4.73
N GLN A 106 5.44 -1.46 -4.40
CA GLN A 106 5.40 -0.19 -3.67
C GLN A 106 4.62 -0.34 -2.36
N GLY A 107 5.18 0.23 -1.30
CA GLY A 107 4.61 0.24 0.05
C GLY A 107 5.01 1.49 0.83
N GLY A 108 4.85 1.44 2.16
CA GLY A 108 5.22 2.55 3.05
C GLY A 108 4.14 3.61 3.21
N ASP A 109 2.93 3.35 2.70
CA ASP A 109 1.76 4.21 2.86
C ASP A 109 0.86 3.72 4.01
N PRO A 110 0.65 4.52 5.08
CA PRO A 110 -0.25 4.16 6.17
C PRO A 110 -1.73 4.12 5.75
N SER A 111 -2.11 4.87 4.71
CA SER A 111 -3.48 4.83 4.15
C SER A 111 -3.73 3.56 3.32
N GLY A 112 -2.66 2.98 2.75
CA GLY A 112 -2.73 1.77 1.93
C GLY A 112 -3.43 1.94 0.58
N ASP A 113 -3.54 3.17 0.10
CA ASP A 113 -4.18 3.52 -1.18
C ASP A 113 -3.30 4.38 -2.10
N GLY A 114 -2.08 4.70 -1.65
CA GLY A 114 -1.10 5.50 -2.38
C GLY A 114 -1.15 7.01 -2.08
N THR A 115 -2.08 7.47 -1.25
CA THR A 115 -2.30 8.91 -1.01
C THR A 115 -1.66 9.43 0.27
N GLY A 116 -1.24 8.53 1.17
CA GLY A 116 -0.72 8.87 2.49
C GLY A 116 0.80 8.82 2.59
N GLY A 117 1.26 9.06 3.80
CA GLY A 117 2.66 8.98 4.18
C GLY A 117 3.36 10.32 4.26
N GLU A 118 4.06 10.52 5.36
CA GLU A 118 4.87 11.70 5.62
C GLU A 118 6.29 11.30 5.99
N SER A 119 7.22 12.23 5.92
CA SER A 119 8.59 12.01 6.35
C SER A 119 8.69 11.89 7.88
N ALA A 120 9.83 11.39 8.36
CA ALA A 120 10.13 11.33 9.78
C ALA A 120 10.12 12.71 10.48
N TRP A 121 10.22 13.77 9.70
CA TRP A 121 10.21 15.16 10.18
C TRP A 121 8.85 15.84 10.02
N GLY A 122 7.85 15.13 9.49
CA GLY A 122 6.55 15.64 9.07
C GLY A 122 6.59 16.21 7.66
N GLY A 123 5.44 16.10 6.94
CA GLY A 123 5.34 16.54 5.56
C GLY A 123 6.27 15.82 4.59
N THR A 124 6.84 16.54 3.65
CA THR A 124 7.75 16.01 2.62
C THR A 124 9.20 16.46 2.83
N PHE A 125 10.14 15.85 2.09
CA PHE A 125 11.53 16.29 2.04
C PHE A 125 12.06 16.32 0.61
N ASP A 126 13.09 17.14 0.40
CA ASP A 126 13.66 17.43 -0.91
C ASP A 126 14.42 16.24 -1.51
N ASP A 127 14.52 16.23 -2.81
CA ASP A 127 15.31 15.26 -3.55
C ASP A 127 16.82 15.42 -3.26
N ASP A 128 17.49 14.26 -3.11
CA ASP A 128 18.95 14.16 -2.99
C ASP A 128 19.49 13.35 -4.18
N ILE A 129 19.22 13.83 -5.39
CA ILE A 129 19.51 13.13 -6.65
C ILE A 129 20.82 13.62 -7.27
N LYS A 130 21.86 12.81 -7.19
CA LYS A 130 23.18 13.06 -7.81
C LYS A 130 23.24 12.42 -9.20
N ARG A 131 22.56 13.02 -10.19
CA ARG A 131 22.40 12.45 -11.56
C ARG A 131 23.71 12.02 -12.23
N GLY A 132 24.85 12.61 -11.86
CA GLY A 132 26.18 12.27 -12.39
C GLY A 132 26.87 11.10 -11.68
N SER A 133 26.35 10.62 -10.56
CA SER A 133 26.95 9.53 -9.79
C SER A 133 26.84 8.19 -10.51
N GLN A 134 27.71 7.24 -10.12
CA GLN A 134 27.65 5.86 -10.65
C GLN A 134 26.32 5.20 -10.33
N LEU A 135 25.72 5.49 -9.17
CA LEU A 135 24.42 4.97 -8.75
C LEU A 135 23.33 5.29 -9.77
N TYR A 136 23.19 6.57 -10.17
CA TYR A 136 22.18 7.00 -11.14
C TYR A 136 22.53 6.66 -12.60
N LYS A 137 23.81 6.41 -12.93
CA LYS A 137 24.20 5.85 -14.23
C LYS A 137 23.79 4.37 -14.37
N THR A 138 23.86 3.61 -13.28
CA THR A 138 23.33 2.24 -13.21
C THR A 138 21.80 2.25 -13.27
N GLY A 139 21.17 3.23 -12.62
CA GLY A 139 19.73 3.44 -12.65
C GLY A 139 18.91 2.45 -11.84
N TYR A 140 17.67 2.26 -12.24
CA TYR A 140 16.67 1.49 -11.50
C TYR A 140 16.70 0.02 -11.95
N VAL A 141 17.75 -0.67 -11.56
CA VAL A 141 17.90 -2.11 -11.83
C VAL A 141 17.23 -2.95 -10.73
N ARG A 142 16.99 -4.23 -11.00
CA ARG A 142 16.39 -5.19 -10.08
C ARG A 142 17.02 -5.13 -8.70
N GLY A 143 16.18 -5.04 -7.67
CA GLY A 143 16.59 -4.96 -6.27
C GLY A 143 16.93 -3.55 -5.78
N ILE A 144 17.00 -2.54 -6.63
CA ILE A 144 17.11 -1.13 -6.20
C ILE A 144 15.85 -0.72 -5.46
N ILE A 145 16.05 0.10 -4.40
CA ILE A 145 14.98 0.68 -3.59
C ILE A 145 15.07 2.20 -3.68
N ALA A 146 13.95 2.82 -4.01
CA ALA A 146 13.86 4.27 -4.13
C ALA A 146 12.61 4.83 -3.44
N MET A 147 12.66 6.11 -3.07
CA MET A 147 11.50 6.84 -2.56
C MET A 147 10.48 7.03 -3.68
N ALA A 148 9.21 6.73 -3.37
CA ALA A 148 8.10 7.16 -4.21
C ALA A 148 7.77 8.62 -3.90
N ASN A 149 7.39 9.37 -4.93
CA ASN A 149 7.03 10.79 -4.81
C ASN A 149 5.92 11.16 -5.81
N SER A 150 5.34 12.34 -5.64
CA SER A 150 4.33 12.94 -6.53
C SER A 150 4.89 14.11 -7.35
N GLY A 151 6.19 14.14 -7.57
CA GLY A 151 6.93 15.18 -8.26
C GLY A 151 8.18 15.59 -7.47
N PRO A 152 8.96 16.58 -7.94
CA PRO A 152 10.16 17.03 -7.27
C PRO A 152 9.91 17.44 -5.82
N ASP A 153 10.82 17.06 -4.91
CA ASP A 153 10.83 17.48 -3.51
C ASP A 153 9.57 17.07 -2.70
N THR A 154 8.93 15.95 -3.09
CA THR A 154 7.73 15.44 -2.42
C THR A 154 7.92 14.05 -1.81
N ASN A 155 9.14 13.69 -1.42
CA ASN A 155 9.41 12.42 -0.77
C ASN A 155 8.79 12.38 0.64
N GLY A 156 8.16 11.26 0.98
CA GLY A 156 7.54 11.03 2.29
C GLY A 156 8.04 9.73 2.93
N SER A 157 7.11 8.81 3.24
CA SER A 157 7.42 7.48 3.75
C SER A 157 7.34 6.40 2.69
N GLN A 158 6.66 6.65 1.57
CA GLN A 158 6.47 5.64 0.54
C GLN A 158 7.76 5.29 -0.20
N PHE A 159 7.95 4.03 -0.49
CA PHE A 159 9.10 3.53 -1.25
C PHE A 159 8.68 2.40 -2.19
N PHE A 160 9.51 2.12 -3.19
CA PHE A 160 9.33 0.96 -4.05
C PHE A 160 10.63 0.16 -4.19
N ILE A 161 10.47 -1.15 -4.43
CA ILE A 161 11.56 -2.09 -4.71
C ILE A 161 11.42 -2.52 -6.16
N MET A 162 12.47 -2.38 -6.95
CA MET A 162 12.50 -2.81 -8.34
C MET A 162 12.45 -4.33 -8.42
N HIS A 163 11.41 -4.87 -9.08
CA HIS A 163 11.30 -6.28 -9.36
C HIS A 163 12.15 -6.69 -10.58
N GLN A 164 12.23 -5.85 -11.60
CA GLN A 164 13.07 -6.01 -12.78
C GLN A 164 13.75 -4.69 -13.13
N ASP A 165 14.75 -4.73 -14.01
CA ASP A 165 15.37 -3.53 -14.56
C ASP A 165 14.33 -2.74 -15.35
N TYR A 166 14.27 -1.44 -15.10
CA TYR A 166 13.33 -0.57 -15.80
C TYR A 166 13.93 0.81 -16.04
N ALA A 167 13.78 1.32 -17.25
CA ALA A 167 14.31 2.62 -17.66
C ALA A 167 13.44 3.77 -17.12
N LEU A 168 13.56 4.07 -15.83
CA LEU A 168 12.95 5.25 -15.22
C LEU A 168 13.84 6.48 -15.40
N PRO A 169 13.25 7.66 -15.58
CA PRO A 169 14.00 8.89 -15.46
C PRO A 169 14.52 9.08 -14.03
N PRO A 170 15.67 9.75 -13.82
CA PRO A 170 16.26 9.92 -12.48
C PRO A 170 15.52 10.96 -11.65
N ASN A 171 14.26 10.66 -11.30
CA ASN A 171 13.34 11.51 -10.54
C ASN A 171 12.98 10.93 -9.17
N TYR A 172 13.51 9.76 -8.83
CA TYR A 172 13.24 9.06 -7.57
C TYR A 172 14.55 8.88 -6.81
N VAL A 173 14.55 9.21 -5.52
CA VAL A 173 15.76 9.12 -4.69
C VAL A 173 16.09 7.66 -4.40
N ILE A 174 17.13 7.12 -5.04
CA ILE A 174 17.64 5.77 -4.77
C ILE A 174 18.38 5.81 -3.42
N PHE A 175 17.95 4.99 -2.45
CA PHE A 175 18.53 5.03 -1.11
C PHE A 175 19.04 3.68 -0.59
N ALA A 176 18.66 2.56 -1.23
CA ALA A 176 19.10 1.24 -0.82
C ALA A 176 19.08 0.24 -1.98
N LYS A 177 19.64 -0.96 -1.72
CA LYS A 177 19.52 -2.13 -2.59
C LYS A 177 19.23 -3.38 -1.76
N VAL A 178 18.55 -4.33 -2.35
CA VAL A 178 18.37 -5.68 -1.81
C VAL A 178 19.70 -6.44 -1.92
N ILE A 179 20.17 -7.00 -0.79
CA ILE A 179 21.36 -7.85 -0.74
C ILE A 179 21.01 -9.32 -0.52
N ARG A 180 19.82 -9.61 0.05
CA ARG A 180 19.25 -10.97 0.15
C ARG A 180 17.72 -10.90 0.08
N GLY A 181 17.08 -11.99 -0.38
CA GLY A 181 15.62 -12.09 -0.46
C GLY A 181 15.03 -11.55 -1.77
N LEU A 182 15.78 -11.59 -2.89
CA LEU A 182 15.22 -11.29 -4.21
C LEU A 182 14.13 -12.30 -4.62
N ASP A 183 14.18 -13.54 -4.14
CA ASP A 183 13.12 -14.54 -4.28
C ASP A 183 11.83 -14.13 -3.53
N VAL A 184 11.97 -13.45 -2.38
CA VAL A 184 10.83 -12.86 -1.65
C VAL A 184 10.25 -11.68 -2.45
N VAL A 185 11.09 -10.86 -3.09
CA VAL A 185 10.62 -9.80 -4.00
C VAL A 185 9.81 -10.42 -5.15
N ASP A 186 10.26 -11.55 -5.73
CA ASP A 186 9.53 -12.27 -6.77
C ASP A 186 8.19 -12.82 -6.26
N ALA A 187 8.17 -13.37 -5.04
CA ALA A 187 6.95 -13.87 -4.42
C ALA A 187 5.93 -12.75 -4.18
N LEU A 188 6.39 -11.58 -3.72
CA LEU A 188 5.57 -10.38 -3.56
C LEU A 188 5.04 -9.87 -4.91
N ALA A 189 5.89 -9.83 -5.94
CA ALA A 189 5.51 -9.37 -7.27
C ALA A 189 4.60 -10.35 -8.03
N SER A 190 4.42 -11.57 -7.52
CA SER A 190 3.62 -12.61 -8.16
C SER A 190 2.24 -12.81 -7.54
N VAL A 191 1.85 -11.99 -6.56
CA VAL A 191 0.49 -12.05 -6.01
C VAL A 191 -0.54 -11.62 -7.07
N PRO A 192 -1.76 -12.18 -7.06
CA PRO A 192 -2.81 -11.75 -7.97
C PRO A 192 -3.13 -10.27 -7.81
N THR A 193 -3.21 -9.55 -8.92
CA THR A 193 -3.57 -8.14 -8.98
C THR A 193 -4.87 -7.94 -9.75
N GLN A 194 -5.47 -6.79 -9.57
CA GLN A 194 -6.64 -6.31 -10.29
C GLN A 194 -6.41 -4.86 -10.70
N GLN A 195 -7.29 -4.29 -11.50
CA GLN A 195 -7.18 -2.91 -11.94
C GLN A 195 -7.11 -1.95 -10.73
N GLY A 196 -6.06 -1.15 -10.70
CA GLY A 196 -5.83 -0.11 -9.70
C GLY A 196 -6.38 1.25 -10.12
N PRO A 197 -6.26 2.27 -9.25
CA PRO A 197 -6.65 3.64 -9.55
C PRO A 197 -5.84 4.27 -10.70
N ASP A 198 -4.65 3.75 -10.96
CA ASP A 198 -3.76 4.13 -12.07
C ASP A 198 -4.17 3.58 -13.44
N GLY A 199 -5.22 2.75 -13.48
CA GLY A 199 -5.71 2.10 -14.70
C GLY A 199 -4.94 0.83 -15.08
N GLU A 200 -3.88 0.48 -14.34
CA GLU A 200 -3.05 -0.71 -14.54
C GLU A 200 -3.52 -1.88 -13.68
N GLU A 201 -3.12 -3.11 -14.01
CA GLU A 201 -3.27 -4.25 -13.10
C GLU A 201 -2.23 -4.17 -11.97
N SER A 202 -2.46 -3.27 -11.03
CA SER A 202 -1.49 -2.87 -10.02
C SER A 202 -1.95 -3.05 -8.57
N LYS A 203 -3.26 -3.19 -8.35
CA LYS A 203 -3.82 -3.33 -6.99
C LYS A 203 -3.85 -4.80 -6.58
N PRO A 204 -3.12 -5.23 -5.55
CA PRO A 204 -3.19 -6.61 -5.07
C PRO A 204 -4.60 -6.98 -4.60
N VAL A 205 -5.11 -8.17 -5.00
CA VAL A 205 -6.40 -8.71 -4.52
C VAL A 205 -6.33 -8.96 -3.01
N THR A 206 -5.20 -9.51 -2.56
CA THR A 206 -4.85 -9.64 -1.14
C THR A 206 -3.49 -9.00 -0.94
N PRO A 207 -3.44 -7.75 -0.44
CA PRO A 207 -2.18 -7.03 -0.27
C PRO A 207 -1.22 -7.76 0.67
N PRO A 208 0.04 -8.01 0.25
CA PRO A 208 1.07 -8.51 1.15
C PRO A 208 1.37 -7.50 2.26
N ILE A 209 1.81 -8.03 3.40
CA ILE A 209 2.04 -7.23 4.61
C ILE A 209 3.53 -7.10 4.88
N LEU A 210 3.99 -5.88 5.09
CA LEU A 210 5.27 -5.56 5.71
C LEU A 210 5.09 -5.61 7.24
N LYS A 211 5.48 -6.73 7.86
CA LYS A 211 5.25 -6.98 9.30
C LYS A 211 6.09 -6.07 10.18
N SER A 212 7.35 -5.88 9.80
CA SER A 212 8.29 -5.01 10.52
C SER A 212 9.49 -4.66 9.66
N VAL A 213 10.18 -3.58 10.03
CA VAL A 213 11.50 -3.22 9.54
C VAL A 213 12.44 -3.10 10.73
N THR A 214 13.57 -3.80 10.69
CA THR A 214 14.60 -3.77 11.75
C THR A 214 15.90 -3.23 11.17
N ILE A 215 16.45 -2.18 11.78
CA ILE A 215 17.74 -1.62 11.40
C ILE A 215 18.85 -2.44 12.07
N ALA A 216 19.87 -2.76 11.31
CA ALA A 216 21.06 -3.47 11.77
C ALA A 216 22.34 -2.63 11.54
N PRO A 217 23.33 -2.77 12.40
CA PRO A 217 24.62 -2.08 12.27
C PRO A 217 25.30 -2.29 10.92
#